data_f1857f17e2780de0e1ac37c179a520c7
#
_entry.id   f1857f17e2780de0e1ac37c179a520c7
#
_cell.length_a   1.000
_cell.length_b   1.000
_cell.length_c   1.000
_cell.angle_alpha   90.00
_cell.angle_beta   90.00
_cell.angle_gamma   90.00
#
_symmetry.space_group_name_H-M   'P 1'
#
loop_
_entity.id
_entity.type
_entity.pdbx_description
1 polymer ?
#
loop_
_entity_poly.entity_id
_entity_poly.type
_entity_poly.pdbx_seq_one_letter_code
_entity_poly.pdbx_strand_id
1 'polypeptide(L)'
;MEFTPPRIAVVIDKSTYTREQLRATGQLALNIPCRLQADLTFTVGSVSGRADPMPVQDKFSRYGLTSFAGPELGLPLLEGCIAWLECKLIEEAHAQDAYDTFFVEVVSAQADDRVFANGRWSFRADNPDLHTLHHLGAGVFAVPSETLQGKLLD
;
A
#
# COMPACT_ATOMS: atom_id res chain seq x y z
N MET A 1 11.03 8.64 10.00
CA MET A 1 10.72 8.83 8.57
C MET A 1 11.06 10.25 8.18
N GLU A 2 11.57 10.45 6.99
CA GLU A 2 11.95 11.75 6.47
C GLU A 2 10.90 12.25 5.49
N PHE A 3 10.75 13.58 5.39
CA PHE A 3 9.83 14.20 4.44
C PHE A 3 10.53 14.75 3.20
N THR A 4 11.86 14.91 3.28
CA THR A 4 12.66 15.45 2.17
C THR A 4 14.05 14.81 2.16
N PRO A 5 14.28 13.81 1.31
CA PRO A 5 13.31 13.09 0.48
C PRO A 5 12.33 12.25 1.32
N PRO A 6 11.11 12.01 0.82
CA PRO A 6 10.13 11.20 1.55
C PRO A 6 10.57 9.72 1.55
N ARG A 7 10.69 9.13 2.74
CA ARG A 7 11.13 7.74 2.93
C ARG A 7 10.18 6.99 3.83
N ILE A 8 9.98 5.71 3.54
CA ILE A 8 9.08 4.81 4.25
C ILE A 8 9.86 3.55 4.64
N ALA A 9 9.60 3.02 5.84
CA ALA A 9 10.02 1.69 6.23
C ALA A 9 8.84 0.74 6.06
N VAL A 10 9.07 -0.38 5.37
CA VAL A 10 8.09 -1.47 5.21
C VAL A 10 8.69 -2.78 5.71
N VAL A 11 7.91 -3.55 6.45
CA VAL A 11 8.31 -4.89 6.89
C VAL A 11 7.71 -5.90 5.92
N ILE A 12 8.57 -6.73 5.30
CA ILE A 12 8.17 -7.72 4.30
C ILE A 12 8.84 -9.04 4.66
N ASP A 13 8.04 -9.95 5.19
CA ASP A 13 8.49 -11.27 5.64
C ASP A 13 9.26 -12.02 4.55
N LYS A 14 10.33 -12.70 4.96
CA LYS A 14 11.25 -13.42 4.07
C LYS A 14 10.62 -14.59 3.30
N SER A 15 9.46 -15.07 3.73
CA SER A 15 8.72 -16.12 3.03
C SER A 15 7.86 -15.60 1.88
N THR A 16 7.70 -14.26 1.74
CA THR A 16 6.80 -13.66 0.76
C THR A 16 7.43 -13.52 -0.64
N TYR A 17 6.62 -13.72 -1.67
CA TYR A 17 7.03 -13.47 -3.05
C TYR A 17 7.30 -11.97 -3.32
N THR A 18 6.60 -11.09 -2.61
CA THR A 18 6.80 -9.64 -2.69
C THR A 18 8.24 -9.24 -2.36
N ARG A 19 8.84 -9.88 -1.34
CA ARG A 19 10.25 -9.65 -0.98
C ARG A 19 11.21 -10.00 -2.13
N GLU A 20 10.98 -11.13 -2.78
CA GLU A 20 11.80 -11.55 -3.93
C GLU A 20 11.69 -10.55 -5.06
N GLN A 21 10.48 -10.11 -5.38
CA GLN A 21 10.24 -9.12 -6.43
C GLN A 21 10.90 -7.77 -6.10
N LEU A 22 10.75 -7.28 -4.87
CA LEU A 22 11.37 -6.02 -4.44
C LEU A 22 12.90 -6.08 -4.54
N ARG A 23 13.53 -7.20 -4.11
CA ARG A 23 14.98 -7.38 -4.24
C ARG A 23 15.44 -7.49 -5.69
N ALA A 24 14.65 -8.13 -6.55
CA ALA A 24 14.99 -8.31 -7.95
C ALA A 24 14.84 -7.03 -8.78
N THR A 25 13.84 -6.21 -8.48
CA THR A 25 13.50 -5.01 -9.26
C THR A 25 14.00 -3.71 -8.65
N GLY A 26 14.20 -3.67 -7.34
CA GLY A 26 14.48 -2.44 -6.61
C GLY A 26 13.28 -1.46 -6.57
N GLN A 27 12.08 -1.93 -6.90
CA GLN A 27 10.90 -1.07 -7.06
C GLN A 27 9.70 -1.63 -6.30
N LEU A 28 8.86 -0.73 -5.77
CA LEU A 28 7.67 -1.08 -5.01
C LEU A 28 6.55 -0.08 -5.29
N ALA A 29 5.35 -0.57 -5.62
CA ALA A 29 4.13 0.21 -5.60
C ALA A 29 3.36 -0.04 -4.30
N LEU A 30 2.99 1.01 -3.59
CA LEU A 30 2.08 0.95 -2.45
C LEU A 30 0.72 1.48 -2.90
N ASN A 31 -0.30 0.64 -2.79
CA ASN A 31 -1.68 0.96 -3.12
C ASN A 31 -2.46 1.00 -1.82
N ILE A 32 -3.04 2.15 -1.46
CA ILE A 32 -3.77 2.34 -0.20
C ILE A 32 -5.25 2.07 -0.45
N PRO A 33 -5.76 0.92 0.02
CA PRO A 33 -7.15 0.54 -0.21
C PRO A 33 -8.12 1.36 0.65
N CYS A 34 -9.38 1.39 0.22
CA CYS A 34 -10.49 1.94 0.98
C CYS A 34 -11.44 0.84 1.47
N ARG A 35 -12.47 1.25 2.22
CA ARG A 35 -13.50 0.36 2.77
C ARG A 35 -14.12 -0.57 1.73
N LEU A 36 -14.41 -0.07 0.52
CA LEU A 36 -14.98 -0.89 -0.56
C LEU A 36 -14.09 -2.05 -0.99
N GLN A 37 -12.80 -1.97 -0.69
CA GLN A 37 -11.81 -2.98 -1.08
C GLN A 37 -11.43 -3.93 0.06
N ALA A 38 -12.18 -3.99 1.16
CA ALA A 38 -11.84 -4.83 2.32
C ALA A 38 -11.68 -6.31 1.92
N ASP A 39 -12.67 -6.87 1.22
CA ASP A 39 -12.66 -8.27 0.78
C ASP A 39 -11.53 -8.53 -0.21
N LEU A 40 -11.32 -7.61 -1.15
CA LEU A 40 -10.22 -7.69 -2.11
C LEU A 40 -8.86 -7.66 -1.40
N THR A 41 -8.68 -6.73 -0.46
CA THR A 41 -7.43 -6.57 0.31
C THR A 41 -7.11 -7.86 1.06
N PHE A 42 -8.09 -8.44 1.74
CA PHE A 42 -7.92 -9.72 2.43
C PHE A 42 -7.60 -10.85 1.47
N THR A 43 -8.33 -10.94 0.38
CA THR A 43 -8.17 -12.00 -0.64
C THR A 43 -6.76 -11.97 -1.24
N VAL A 44 -6.31 -10.83 -1.76
CA VAL A 44 -4.99 -10.73 -2.42
C VAL A 44 -3.83 -10.87 -1.43
N GLY A 45 -4.04 -10.47 -0.17
CA GLY A 45 -3.08 -10.64 0.91
C GLY A 45 -2.95 -12.07 1.41
N SER A 46 -4.01 -12.89 1.26
CA SER A 46 -4.05 -14.29 1.72
C SER A 46 -3.50 -15.28 0.69
N VAL A 47 -3.18 -14.84 -0.53
CA VAL A 47 -2.75 -15.72 -1.63
C VAL A 47 -1.35 -15.31 -2.08
N SER A 48 -0.42 -16.29 -2.12
CA SER A 48 0.92 -16.05 -2.66
C SER A 48 0.87 -15.85 -4.18
N GLY A 49 1.70 -14.93 -4.69
CA GLY A 49 2.00 -14.81 -6.11
C GLY A 49 3.04 -15.85 -6.60
N ARG A 50 3.63 -16.63 -5.68
CA ARG A 50 4.57 -17.69 -6.04
C ARG A 50 3.80 -18.90 -6.58
N ALA A 51 4.20 -19.41 -7.74
CA ALA A 51 3.62 -20.62 -8.32
C ALA A 51 4.00 -21.85 -7.52
N ASP A 52 3.00 -22.68 -7.17
CA ASP A 52 3.16 -24.08 -6.82
C ASP A 52 1.79 -24.77 -6.86
N PRO A 53 1.56 -25.81 -7.64
CA PRO A 53 2.21 -26.30 -8.86
C PRO A 53 1.60 -25.75 -10.18
N MET A 54 0.79 -24.71 -10.15
CA MET A 54 0.12 -24.14 -11.32
C MET A 54 0.85 -22.89 -11.82
N PRO A 55 0.85 -22.61 -13.13
CA PRO A 55 1.35 -21.33 -13.62
C PRO A 55 0.59 -20.23 -12.92
N VAL A 56 1.35 -19.29 -12.33
CA VAL A 56 0.80 -18.12 -11.65
C VAL A 56 -0.14 -17.43 -12.61
N GLN A 57 -1.42 -17.58 -12.37
CA GLN A 57 -2.32 -16.58 -12.90
C GLN A 57 -1.97 -15.30 -12.17
N ASP A 58 -1.51 -14.31 -12.91
CA ASP A 58 -1.37 -12.96 -12.44
C ASP A 58 -2.61 -12.59 -11.61
N LYS A 59 -2.39 -12.07 -10.39
CA LYS A 59 -3.49 -11.71 -9.49
C LYS A 59 -4.46 -10.71 -10.14
N PHE A 60 -3.96 -9.86 -11.05
CA PHE A 60 -4.81 -8.92 -11.79
C PHE A 60 -5.85 -9.65 -12.63
N SER A 61 -5.41 -10.59 -13.46
CA SER A 61 -6.31 -11.40 -14.27
C SER A 61 -7.23 -12.29 -13.44
N ARG A 62 -6.68 -12.90 -12.38
CA ARG A 62 -7.44 -13.82 -11.53
C ARG A 62 -8.59 -13.17 -10.79
N TYR A 63 -8.41 -11.94 -10.32
CA TYR A 63 -9.40 -11.21 -9.52
C TYR A 63 -10.04 -10.06 -10.28
N GLY A 64 -9.83 -9.96 -11.60
CA GLY A 64 -10.41 -8.90 -12.43
C GLY A 64 -9.98 -7.50 -12.01
N LEU A 65 -8.71 -7.36 -11.58
CA LEU A 65 -8.20 -6.08 -11.11
C LEU A 65 -7.81 -5.20 -12.29
N THR A 66 -8.28 -3.97 -12.28
CA THR A 66 -7.86 -2.93 -13.20
C THR A 66 -6.75 -2.09 -12.58
N SER A 67 -5.84 -1.61 -13.42
CA SER A 67 -4.71 -0.78 -13.00
C SER A 67 -4.33 0.20 -14.09
N PHE A 68 -3.69 1.27 -13.68
CA PHE A 68 -3.04 2.24 -14.57
C PHE A 68 -1.54 2.29 -14.28
N ALA A 69 -0.76 2.78 -15.25
CA ALA A 69 0.68 2.92 -15.07
C ALA A 69 1.01 4.13 -14.20
N GLY A 70 1.87 3.94 -13.22
CA GLY A 70 2.40 5.03 -12.42
C GLY A 70 3.26 5.98 -13.26
N PRO A 71 3.30 7.28 -12.94
CA PRO A 71 3.93 8.29 -13.80
C PRO A 71 5.46 8.25 -13.81
N GLU A 72 6.11 7.74 -12.76
CA GLU A 72 7.57 7.78 -12.63
C GLU A 72 8.26 6.43 -12.93
N LEU A 73 7.69 5.34 -12.48
CA LEU A 73 8.28 4.01 -12.65
C LEU A 73 7.45 3.10 -13.56
N GLY A 74 6.26 3.53 -13.96
CA GLY A 74 5.34 2.73 -14.76
C GLY A 74 4.79 1.51 -14.01
N LEU A 75 4.87 1.49 -12.69
CA LEU A 75 4.37 0.38 -11.88
C LEU A 75 2.83 0.33 -11.93
N PRO A 76 2.22 -0.86 -11.83
CA PRO A 76 0.77 -0.97 -11.82
C PRO A 76 0.18 -0.40 -10.53
N LEU A 77 -0.61 0.66 -10.67
CA LEU A 77 -1.36 1.31 -9.61
C LEU A 77 -2.83 0.86 -9.71
N LEU A 78 -3.36 0.30 -8.62
CA LEU A 78 -4.65 -0.39 -8.62
C LEU A 78 -5.80 0.62 -8.61
N GLU A 79 -6.73 0.52 -9.56
CA GLU A 79 -7.94 1.34 -9.56
C GLU A 79 -8.80 1.08 -8.32
N GLY A 80 -9.49 2.11 -7.88
CA GLY A 80 -10.35 2.05 -6.68
C GLY A 80 -9.63 2.24 -5.35
N CYS A 81 -8.29 2.23 -5.31
CA CYS A 81 -7.53 2.69 -4.15
C CYS A 81 -7.67 4.20 -3.98
N ILE A 82 -7.34 4.71 -2.82
CA ILE A 82 -7.47 6.16 -2.49
C ILE A 82 -6.12 6.89 -2.46
N ALA A 83 -5.02 6.14 -2.49
CA ALA A 83 -3.70 6.72 -2.72
C ALA A 83 -2.74 5.67 -3.29
N TRP A 84 -1.71 6.19 -3.95
CA TRP A 84 -0.70 5.38 -4.64
C TRP A 84 0.67 6.00 -4.47
N LEU A 85 1.67 5.16 -4.20
CA LEU A 85 3.05 5.58 -4.09
C LEU A 85 3.90 4.69 -4.99
N GLU A 86 4.78 5.27 -5.78
CA GLU A 86 5.85 4.56 -6.45
C GLU A 86 7.15 4.78 -5.68
N CYS A 87 7.85 3.71 -5.39
CA CYS A 87 9.00 3.73 -4.50
C CYS A 87 10.21 3.01 -5.10
N LYS A 88 11.39 3.52 -4.80
CA LYS A 88 12.69 2.87 -5.06
C LYS A 88 13.29 2.34 -3.77
N LEU A 89 13.83 1.12 -3.83
CA LEU A 89 14.54 0.51 -2.71
C LEU A 89 15.80 1.29 -2.35
N ILE A 90 15.99 1.52 -1.07
CA ILE A 90 17.25 1.98 -0.48
C ILE A 90 17.94 0.74 0.09
N GLU A 91 19.14 0.44 -0.40
CA GLU A 91 19.88 -0.74 0.03
C GLU A 91 20.40 -0.58 1.46
N GLU A 92 19.85 -1.40 2.36
CA GLU A 92 20.25 -1.53 3.76
C GLU A 92 20.25 -3.00 4.16
N ALA A 93 21.28 -3.73 3.71
CA ALA A 93 21.35 -5.18 3.80
C ALA A 93 21.11 -5.71 5.23
N HIS A 94 21.66 -5.04 6.25
CA HIS A 94 21.47 -5.47 7.65
C HIS A 94 19.99 -5.39 8.08
N ALA A 95 19.31 -4.29 7.77
CA ALA A 95 17.90 -4.13 8.12
C ALA A 95 17.01 -5.15 7.37
N GLN A 96 17.33 -5.39 6.10
CA GLN A 96 16.63 -6.34 5.25
C GLN A 96 16.78 -7.79 5.71
N ASP A 97 17.99 -8.19 6.15
CA ASP A 97 18.30 -9.58 6.48
C ASP A 97 17.99 -9.92 7.96
N ALA A 98 18.26 -9.00 8.87
CA ALA A 98 18.08 -9.22 10.30
C ALA A 98 16.65 -8.91 10.78
N TYR A 99 15.98 -7.93 10.15
CA TYR A 99 14.70 -7.39 10.64
C TYR A 99 13.57 -7.40 9.61
N ASP A 100 13.78 -8.00 8.44
CA ASP A 100 12.81 -8.02 7.33
C ASP A 100 12.33 -6.60 6.94
N THR A 101 13.13 -5.57 7.28
CA THR A 101 12.78 -4.16 7.11
C THR A 101 13.46 -3.58 5.88
N PHE A 102 12.64 -3.01 5.00
CA PHE A 102 13.06 -2.37 3.77
C PHE A 102 12.79 -0.88 3.86
N PHE A 103 13.80 -0.07 3.57
CA PHE A 103 13.63 1.37 3.39
C PHE A 103 13.42 1.66 1.91
N VAL A 104 12.43 2.48 1.61
CA VAL A 104 12.14 2.89 0.24
C VAL A 104 11.99 4.42 0.17
N GLU A 105 12.49 5.01 -0.91
CA GLU A 105 12.27 6.40 -1.25
C GLU A 105 11.04 6.52 -2.14
N VAL A 106 10.11 7.39 -1.76
CA VAL A 106 8.91 7.68 -2.56
C VAL A 106 9.29 8.64 -3.69
N VAL A 107 9.17 8.20 -4.92
CA VAL A 107 9.47 9.01 -6.11
C VAL A 107 8.22 9.61 -6.76
N SER A 108 7.05 9.02 -6.49
CA SER A 108 5.75 9.54 -6.91
C SER A 108 4.71 9.26 -5.85
N ALA A 109 3.81 10.21 -5.62
CA ALA A 109 2.67 10.07 -4.72
C ALA A 109 1.42 10.71 -5.33
N GLN A 110 0.32 9.96 -5.35
CA GLN A 110 -0.98 10.42 -5.80
C GLN A 110 -2.05 10.07 -4.76
N ALA A 111 -3.09 10.86 -4.69
CA ALA A 111 -4.24 10.57 -3.83
C ALA A 111 -5.54 11.02 -4.51
N ASP A 112 -6.62 10.34 -4.16
CA ASP A 112 -7.97 10.68 -4.61
C ASP A 112 -8.41 12.01 -3.98
N ASP A 113 -8.81 12.97 -4.82
CA ASP A 113 -9.18 14.32 -4.39
C ASP A 113 -10.48 14.38 -3.56
N ARG A 114 -11.27 13.32 -3.59
CA ARG A 114 -12.46 13.17 -2.75
C ARG A 114 -12.13 12.98 -1.26
N VAL A 115 -10.92 12.51 -0.96
CA VAL A 115 -10.47 12.22 0.41
C VAL A 115 -9.15 12.88 0.78
N PHE A 116 -8.47 13.52 -0.16
CA PHE A 116 -7.23 14.24 0.11
C PHE A 116 -7.18 15.56 -0.65
N ALA A 117 -7.17 16.66 0.09
CA ALA A 117 -7.07 18.00 -0.48
C ALA A 117 -6.28 18.93 0.46
N ASN A 118 -5.56 19.90 -0.12
CA ASN A 118 -4.77 20.88 0.62
C ASN A 118 -3.80 20.27 1.64
N GLY A 119 -3.18 19.13 1.29
CA GLY A 119 -2.22 18.43 2.13
C GLY A 119 -2.85 17.68 3.32
N ARG A 120 -4.14 17.44 3.33
CA ARG A 120 -4.88 16.81 4.43
C ARG A 120 -5.85 15.73 3.95
N TRP A 121 -5.94 14.66 4.72
CA TRP A 121 -6.99 13.68 4.57
C TRP A 121 -8.33 14.24 5.07
N SER A 122 -9.41 13.88 4.39
CA SER A 122 -10.78 14.29 4.71
C SER A 122 -11.71 13.09 4.66
N PHE A 123 -11.75 12.35 5.77
CA PHE A 123 -12.68 11.23 5.94
C PHE A 123 -13.94 11.74 6.62
N ARG A 124 -15.03 11.88 5.84
CA ARG A 124 -16.29 12.49 6.27
C ARG A 124 -17.41 11.47 6.30
N ALA A 125 -18.48 11.77 7.03
CA ALA A 125 -19.64 10.90 7.12
C ALA A 125 -20.38 10.70 5.77
N ASP A 126 -20.19 11.62 4.81
CA ASP A 126 -20.79 11.57 3.48
C ASP A 126 -19.95 10.77 2.46
N ASN A 127 -18.73 10.34 2.82
CA ASN A 127 -17.89 9.48 1.98
C ASN A 127 -17.36 8.23 2.71
N PRO A 128 -18.19 7.49 3.46
CA PRO A 128 -17.72 6.40 4.33
C PRO A 128 -17.03 5.26 3.57
N ASP A 129 -17.37 5.06 2.31
CA ASP A 129 -16.83 4.01 1.45
C ASP A 129 -15.37 4.24 1.05
N LEU A 130 -14.91 5.48 1.12
CA LEU A 130 -13.54 5.89 0.80
C LEU A 130 -12.63 6.00 2.03
N HIS A 131 -13.08 5.60 3.21
CA HIS A 131 -12.24 5.57 4.40
C HIS A 131 -11.20 4.47 4.32
N THR A 132 -10.01 4.72 4.89
CA THR A 132 -8.92 3.74 4.95
C THR A 132 -9.26 2.51 5.77
N LEU A 133 -8.54 1.43 5.56
CA LEU A 133 -8.63 0.19 6.31
C LEU A 133 -7.47 0.03 7.29
N HIS A 134 -7.77 -0.41 8.52
CA HIS A 134 -6.78 -0.89 9.48
C HIS A 134 -7.01 -2.37 9.76
N HIS A 135 -6.09 -3.23 9.31
CA HIS A 135 -6.20 -4.67 9.52
C HIS A 135 -5.93 -5.02 10.98
N LEU A 136 -6.88 -5.67 11.63
CA LEU A 136 -6.81 -6.10 13.01
C LEU A 136 -6.41 -7.57 13.18
N GLY A 137 -6.20 -8.28 12.07
CA GLY A 137 -5.91 -9.72 12.02
C GLY A 137 -7.10 -10.55 11.58
N ALA A 138 -6.82 -11.76 11.06
CA ALA A 138 -7.84 -12.74 10.65
C ALA A 138 -8.96 -12.20 9.73
N GLY A 139 -8.65 -11.25 8.85
CA GLY A 139 -9.63 -10.65 7.94
C GLY A 139 -10.55 -9.62 8.56
N VAL A 140 -10.31 -9.25 9.81
CA VAL A 140 -11.06 -8.18 10.48
C VAL A 140 -10.39 -6.83 10.22
N PHE A 141 -11.19 -5.82 9.85
CA PHE A 141 -10.71 -4.47 9.61
C PHE A 141 -11.47 -3.45 10.46
N ALA A 142 -10.74 -2.47 11.00
CA ALA A 142 -11.33 -1.25 11.51
C ALA A 142 -11.33 -0.18 10.41
N VAL A 143 -12.39 0.61 10.37
CA VAL A 143 -12.54 1.75 9.47
C VAL A 143 -12.66 3.01 10.33
N PRO A 144 -11.86 4.06 10.10
CA PRO A 144 -12.01 5.32 10.81
C PRO A 144 -13.43 5.87 10.65
N SER A 145 -14.09 6.25 11.75
CA SER A 145 -15.46 6.75 11.73
C SER A 145 -15.59 8.20 12.21
N GLU A 146 -14.56 8.73 12.87
CA GLU A 146 -14.57 10.04 13.50
C GLU A 146 -13.22 10.75 13.33
N THR A 147 -13.28 12.07 13.16
CA THR A 147 -12.10 12.93 13.17
C THR A 147 -12.14 13.88 14.36
N LEU A 148 -11.02 14.00 15.06
CA LEU A 148 -10.87 14.89 16.21
C LEU A 148 -9.82 15.96 15.94
N GLN A 149 -10.10 17.20 16.34
CA GLN A 149 -9.13 18.28 16.32
C GLN A 149 -8.38 18.34 17.64
N GLY A 150 -7.08 18.04 17.61
CA GLY A 150 -6.21 18.25 18.76
C GLY A 150 -6.08 19.74 19.12
N LYS A 151 -5.98 20.04 20.42
CA LYS A 151 -5.68 21.38 20.95
C LYS A 151 -4.38 21.33 21.73
N LEU A 152 -3.64 22.44 21.71
CA LEU A 152 -2.52 22.59 22.60
C LEU A 152 -3.03 22.70 24.04
N LEU A 153 -2.33 22.03 24.97
CA LEU A 153 -2.53 22.18 26.39
C LEU A 153 -1.67 23.38 26.85
N ASP A 154 -2.22 24.21 27.69
CA ASP A 154 -1.53 25.35 28.32
C ASP A 154 -0.55 24.85 29.38
#